data_0eee92df6d1bc8d6e280fe25b9b50224
#
_entry.id   0eee92df6d1bc8d6e280fe25b9b50224
#
_cell.length_a   1.000
_cell.length_b   1.000
_cell.length_c   1.000
_cell.angle_alpha   90.00
_cell.angle_beta   90.00
_cell.angle_gamma   90.00
#
_symmetry.space_group_name_H-M   'P 1'
#
loop_
_entity.id
_entity.type
_entity.pdbx_description
1 polymer ?
#
loop_
_entity_poly.entity_id
_entity_poly.type
_entity_poly.pdbx_seq_one_letter_code
_entity_poly.pdbx_strand_id
1 'polypeptide(L)'
;LRITATGATGFLGSYFVDNLINKGFTLRGTHYSPGKKQTLLSKNVQPVYMDLGRLGTFPNAVKDTDILIHLAAYYTFTGKRSLYYKLNVDATGILAEQALKHGVKRFIYCSSTEAIGPVDNPPGDEETPPSPQFDYGRSKLLAEQKIREIAANGLSYTIVRPSGLYGPGNVNDVSYWFITSFAKGGFFSKLKIGRGGTLIQFAHVDDVAKGFALVVERLEKSENQVFILSEDRAYTYNEVYKILSEIAGNPPLKYSLSPKTAKLILSFTHLYALVKGDNNILLRRNIVDSITKHRAYSIEKAKRLLGYSPRYYLKEGLKETIEWYG
;
A
#
# COMPACT_ATOMS: atom_id res chain seq x y z
N LEU A 1 24.34 -10.64 -3.17
CA LEU A 1 23.04 -10.58 -3.83
C LEU A 1 22.82 -9.20 -4.43
N ARG A 2 22.50 -9.16 -5.73
CA ARG A 2 22.15 -7.92 -6.45
C ARG A 2 20.64 -7.71 -6.36
N ILE A 3 20.24 -6.65 -5.69
CA ILE A 3 18.83 -6.36 -5.43
C ILE A 3 18.38 -5.20 -6.31
N THR A 4 17.29 -5.37 -7.04
CA THR A 4 16.65 -4.27 -7.78
C THR A 4 15.26 -4.01 -7.20
N ALA A 5 14.97 -2.76 -6.86
CA ALA A 5 13.67 -2.33 -6.38
C ALA A 5 12.97 -1.44 -7.44
N THR A 6 11.81 -1.85 -7.92
CA THR A 6 10.96 -0.96 -8.71
C THR A 6 10.14 -0.07 -7.78
N GLY A 7 9.83 1.15 -8.23
CA GLY A 7 9.13 2.11 -7.37
C GLY A 7 9.98 2.62 -6.20
N ALA A 8 11.30 2.49 -6.27
CA ALA A 8 12.26 2.88 -5.22
C ALA A 8 12.17 4.35 -4.79
N THR A 9 11.60 5.22 -5.61
CA THR A 9 11.42 6.65 -5.34
C THR A 9 10.00 7.01 -4.88
N GLY A 10 9.13 6.01 -4.71
CA GLY A 10 7.78 6.17 -4.17
C GLY A 10 7.76 6.26 -2.63
N PHE A 11 6.56 6.43 -2.06
CA PHE A 11 6.39 6.54 -0.61
C PHE A 11 6.99 5.35 0.14
N LEU A 12 6.47 4.13 -0.03
CA LEU A 12 7.04 2.94 0.58
C LEU A 12 8.47 2.66 0.09
N GLY A 13 8.73 2.87 -1.21
CA GLY A 13 10.03 2.58 -1.81
C GLY A 13 11.18 3.35 -1.20
N SER A 14 10.98 4.62 -0.83
CA SER A 14 12.03 5.44 -0.21
C SER A 14 12.43 4.91 1.18
N TYR A 15 11.47 4.54 2.01
CA TYR A 15 11.71 3.92 3.33
C TYR A 15 12.36 2.54 3.21
N PHE A 16 11.91 1.74 2.24
CA PHE A 16 12.49 0.44 1.96
C PHE A 16 13.96 0.54 1.55
N VAL A 17 14.27 1.46 0.64
CA VAL A 17 15.66 1.74 0.20
C VAL A 17 16.53 2.11 1.39
N ASP A 18 16.10 3.05 2.23
CA ASP A 18 16.85 3.48 3.41
C ASP A 18 17.08 2.32 4.39
N ASN A 19 16.08 1.50 4.64
CA ASN A 19 16.21 0.33 5.51
C ASN A 19 17.24 -0.68 4.99
N LEU A 20 17.28 -0.98 3.69
CA LEU A 20 18.26 -1.92 3.13
C LEU A 20 19.68 -1.36 3.07
N ILE A 21 19.85 -0.08 2.75
CA ILE A 21 21.16 0.56 2.75
C ILE A 21 21.76 0.55 4.15
N ASN A 22 20.96 0.90 5.16
CA ASN A 22 21.39 0.87 6.57
C ASN A 22 21.80 -0.52 7.05
N LYS A 23 21.34 -1.58 6.37
CA LYS A 23 21.76 -2.98 6.60
C LYS A 23 22.92 -3.45 5.72
N GLY A 24 23.53 -2.55 4.95
CA GLY A 24 24.69 -2.79 4.12
C GLY A 24 24.42 -3.45 2.76
N PHE A 25 23.16 -3.48 2.29
CA PHE A 25 22.85 -4.00 0.96
C PHE A 25 23.18 -2.98 -0.14
N THR A 26 23.71 -3.49 -1.25
CA THR A 26 23.87 -2.70 -2.48
C THR A 26 22.60 -2.82 -3.33
N LEU A 27 22.03 -1.67 -3.71
CA LEU A 27 20.74 -1.60 -4.37
C LEU A 27 20.80 -0.94 -5.74
N ARG A 28 19.97 -1.44 -6.63
CA ARG A 28 19.51 -0.78 -7.84
C ARG A 28 18.07 -0.32 -7.65
N GLY A 29 17.76 0.93 -7.98
CA GLY A 29 16.44 1.50 -7.83
C GLY A 29 15.88 1.97 -9.15
N THR A 30 14.61 1.63 -9.47
CA THR A 30 14.03 2.14 -10.71
C THR A 30 13.40 3.52 -10.52
N HIS A 31 13.48 4.31 -11.58
CA HIS A 31 12.78 5.58 -11.74
C HIS A 31 12.21 5.69 -13.16
N TYR A 32 11.13 6.41 -13.36
CA TYR A 32 10.58 6.76 -14.67
C TYR A 32 10.66 8.26 -14.95
N SER A 33 10.84 9.09 -13.95
CA SER A 33 11.00 10.54 -14.06
C SER A 33 12.47 10.93 -13.95
N PRO A 34 13.01 11.80 -14.83
CA PRO A 34 14.41 12.23 -14.78
C PRO A 34 14.82 12.84 -13.44
N GLY A 35 13.98 13.67 -12.82
CA GLY A 35 14.28 14.30 -11.52
C GLY A 35 14.46 13.28 -10.37
N LYS A 36 13.87 12.10 -10.47
CA LYS A 36 13.98 11.03 -9.46
C LYS A 36 15.31 10.26 -9.54
N LYS A 37 16.05 10.35 -10.65
CA LYS A 37 17.39 9.77 -10.76
C LYS A 37 18.33 10.32 -9.70
N GLN A 38 18.34 11.65 -9.51
CA GLN A 38 19.21 12.29 -8.51
C GLN A 38 18.86 11.88 -7.08
N THR A 39 17.59 11.65 -6.77
CA THR A 39 17.16 11.15 -5.46
C THR A 39 17.75 9.77 -5.14
N LEU A 40 17.91 8.89 -6.14
CA LEU A 40 18.56 7.58 -5.95
C LEU A 40 20.08 7.74 -5.77
N LEU A 41 20.71 8.56 -6.59
CA LEU A 41 22.16 8.81 -6.49
C LEU A 41 22.55 9.41 -5.14
N SER A 42 21.78 10.34 -4.59
CA SER A 42 22.05 10.94 -3.26
C SER A 42 21.96 9.93 -2.12
N LYS A 43 21.32 8.78 -2.34
CA LYS A 43 21.23 7.65 -1.40
C LYS A 43 22.21 6.50 -1.72
N ASN A 44 23.19 6.72 -2.60
CA ASN A 44 24.11 5.67 -3.09
C ASN A 44 23.39 4.46 -3.72
N VAL A 45 22.23 4.68 -4.35
CA VAL A 45 21.48 3.67 -5.09
C VAL A 45 21.74 3.83 -6.57
N GLN A 46 22.12 2.75 -7.25
CA GLN A 46 22.30 2.76 -8.69
C GLN A 46 20.95 2.98 -9.40
N PRO A 47 20.77 4.08 -10.15
CA PRO A 47 19.50 4.35 -10.81
C PRO A 47 19.31 3.50 -12.06
N VAL A 48 18.11 3.00 -12.26
CA VAL A 48 17.69 2.22 -13.43
C VAL A 48 16.44 2.85 -14.02
N TYR A 49 16.43 3.17 -15.31
CA TYR A 49 15.21 3.66 -15.95
C TYR A 49 14.25 2.51 -16.25
N MET A 50 13.05 2.59 -15.69
CA MET A 50 11.94 1.66 -15.95
C MET A 50 10.60 2.40 -15.79
N ASP A 51 9.73 2.26 -16.78
CA ASP A 51 8.40 2.83 -16.82
C ASP A 51 7.38 1.70 -17.05
N LEU A 52 6.41 1.53 -16.13
CA LEU A 52 5.34 0.52 -16.24
C LEU A 52 4.51 0.65 -17.53
N GLY A 53 4.41 1.86 -18.08
CA GLY A 53 3.74 2.12 -19.35
C GLY A 53 4.55 1.79 -20.59
N ARG A 54 5.85 1.45 -20.44
CA ARG A 54 6.80 1.21 -21.52
C ARG A 54 7.53 -0.13 -21.34
N LEU A 55 6.89 -1.21 -21.76
CA LEU A 55 7.36 -2.59 -21.55
C LEU A 55 8.80 -2.84 -22.01
N GLY A 56 9.26 -2.18 -23.07
CA GLY A 56 10.65 -2.27 -23.57
C GLY A 56 11.72 -1.81 -22.56
N THR A 57 11.32 -1.19 -21.45
CA THR A 57 12.25 -0.77 -20.37
C THR A 57 12.42 -1.83 -19.27
N PHE A 58 11.63 -2.88 -19.26
CA PHE A 58 11.63 -3.91 -18.22
C PHE A 58 12.92 -4.73 -18.14
N PRO A 59 13.59 -5.08 -19.27
CA PRO A 59 14.87 -5.74 -19.22
C PRO A 59 15.92 -5.00 -18.37
N ASN A 60 15.85 -3.66 -18.30
CA ASN A 60 16.78 -2.86 -17.47
C ASN A 60 16.68 -3.20 -15.98
N ALA A 61 15.48 -3.53 -15.50
CA ALA A 61 15.26 -3.84 -14.08
C ALA A 61 15.64 -5.27 -13.72
N VAL A 62 15.51 -6.23 -14.64
CA VAL A 62 15.74 -7.65 -14.39
C VAL A 62 17.17 -8.09 -14.72
N LYS A 63 17.83 -7.43 -15.68
CA LYS A 63 19.20 -7.75 -16.05
C LYS A 63 20.13 -7.58 -14.83
N ASP A 64 21.01 -8.53 -14.61
CA ASP A 64 21.96 -8.53 -13.49
C ASP A 64 21.30 -8.37 -12.11
N THR A 65 20.16 -9.00 -11.90
CA THR A 65 19.36 -8.94 -10.67
C THR A 65 19.17 -10.34 -10.10
N ASP A 66 19.54 -10.54 -8.83
CA ASP A 66 19.26 -11.79 -8.10
C ASP A 66 17.87 -11.74 -7.45
N ILE A 67 17.50 -10.59 -6.87
CA ILE A 67 16.23 -10.37 -6.19
C ILE A 67 15.56 -9.13 -6.80
N LEU A 68 14.37 -9.29 -7.36
CA LEU A 68 13.56 -8.19 -7.85
C LEU A 68 12.42 -7.90 -6.88
N ILE A 69 12.38 -6.67 -6.37
CA ILE A 69 11.33 -6.21 -5.46
C ILE A 69 10.44 -5.24 -6.22
N HIS A 70 9.20 -5.65 -6.46
CA HIS A 70 8.25 -4.90 -7.26
C HIS A 70 7.29 -4.10 -6.38
N LEU A 71 7.67 -2.84 -6.07
CA LEU A 71 6.86 -1.87 -5.32
C LEU A 71 6.09 -0.91 -6.24
N ALA A 72 6.53 -0.77 -7.49
CA ALA A 72 5.87 0.12 -8.44
C ALA A 72 4.44 -0.34 -8.74
N ALA A 73 3.50 0.59 -8.68
CA ALA A 73 2.11 0.35 -9.02
C ALA A 73 1.43 1.65 -9.45
N TYR A 74 0.39 1.52 -10.25
CA TYR A 74 -0.59 2.57 -10.42
C TYR A 74 -1.52 2.55 -9.21
N TYR A 75 -1.33 3.54 -8.33
CA TYR A 75 -2.05 3.64 -7.07
C TYR A 75 -2.89 4.91 -7.03
N THR A 76 -4.20 4.75 -7.03
CA THR A 76 -5.20 5.79 -6.83
C THR A 76 -6.53 5.09 -6.56
N PHE A 77 -7.50 5.77 -5.96
CA PHE A 77 -8.87 5.25 -5.78
C PHE A 77 -9.86 5.85 -6.79
N THR A 78 -9.39 6.75 -7.64
CA THR A 78 -10.22 7.50 -8.59
C THR A 78 -9.79 7.34 -10.04
N GLY A 79 -8.84 6.44 -10.28
CA GLY A 79 -8.24 6.21 -11.60
C GLY A 79 -9.14 5.49 -12.58
N LYS A 80 -8.73 5.51 -13.84
CA LYS A 80 -9.42 4.76 -14.91
C LYS A 80 -9.17 3.26 -14.73
N ARG A 81 -10.22 2.45 -14.78
CA ARG A 81 -10.14 0.98 -14.65
C ARG A 81 -9.10 0.36 -15.59
N SER A 82 -9.05 0.79 -16.84
CA SER A 82 -8.08 0.28 -17.82
C SER A 82 -6.63 0.47 -17.41
N LEU A 83 -6.29 1.55 -16.68
CA LEU A 83 -4.94 1.79 -16.21
C LEU A 83 -4.54 0.85 -15.07
N TYR A 84 -5.47 0.49 -14.18
CA TYR A 84 -5.18 -0.52 -13.16
C TYR A 84 -4.83 -1.87 -13.79
N TYR A 85 -5.59 -2.31 -14.79
CA TYR A 85 -5.31 -3.58 -15.46
C TYR A 85 -4.00 -3.50 -16.25
N LYS A 86 -3.81 -2.48 -17.07
CA LYS A 86 -2.59 -2.31 -17.86
C LYS A 86 -1.32 -2.22 -17.01
N LEU A 87 -1.33 -1.40 -15.93
CA LEU A 87 -0.12 -1.06 -15.18
C LEU A 87 0.11 -1.95 -13.96
N ASN A 88 -0.95 -2.51 -13.34
CA ASN A 88 -0.79 -3.39 -12.19
C ASN A 88 -0.88 -4.87 -12.53
N VAL A 89 -1.65 -5.25 -13.56
CA VAL A 89 -1.82 -6.68 -13.92
C VAL A 89 -0.88 -7.05 -15.06
N ASP A 90 -1.08 -6.46 -16.24
CA ASP A 90 -0.33 -6.85 -17.43
C ASP A 90 1.17 -6.55 -17.28
N ALA A 91 1.50 -5.33 -16.83
CA ALA A 91 2.89 -4.94 -16.61
C ALA A 91 3.58 -5.79 -15.54
N THR A 92 2.89 -6.13 -14.44
CA THR A 92 3.44 -7.02 -13.40
C THR A 92 3.66 -8.44 -13.95
N GLY A 93 2.70 -8.99 -14.70
CA GLY A 93 2.87 -10.30 -15.35
C GLY A 93 4.08 -10.32 -16.27
N ILE A 94 4.17 -9.36 -17.18
CA ILE A 94 5.31 -9.26 -18.13
C ILE A 94 6.63 -9.07 -17.36
N LEU A 95 6.65 -8.28 -16.29
CA LEU A 95 7.86 -8.11 -15.48
C LEU A 95 8.28 -9.42 -14.79
N ALA A 96 7.32 -10.22 -14.31
CA ALA A 96 7.58 -11.53 -13.72
C ALA A 96 8.09 -12.54 -14.77
N GLU A 97 7.53 -12.53 -15.99
CA GLU A 97 8.06 -13.33 -17.12
C GLU A 97 9.50 -12.95 -17.48
N GLN A 98 9.79 -11.64 -17.53
CA GLN A 98 11.15 -11.15 -17.75
C GLN A 98 12.09 -11.54 -16.60
N ALA A 99 11.61 -11.52 -15.35
CA ALA A 99 12.39 -11.97 -14.20
C ALA A 99 12.75 -13.46 -14.33
N LEU A 100 11.80 -14.31 -14.67
CA LEU A 100 12.04 -15.74 -14.93
C LEU A 100 13.05 -15.93 -16.06
N LYS A 101 12.85 -15.27 -17.20
CA LYS A 101 13.73 -15.36 -18.38
C LYS A 101 15.18 -14.96 -18.08
N HIS A 102 15.40 -13.99 -17.20
CA HIS A 102 16.72 -13.47 -16.84
C HIS A 102 17.33 -14.16 -15.59
N GLY A 103 16.72 -15.23 -15.09
CA GLY A 103 17.24 -16.00 -13.97
C GLY A 103 17.19 -15.26 -12.62
N VAL A 104 16.24 -14.36 -12.44
CA VAL A 104 15.98 -13.73 -11.14
C VAL A 104 15.59 -14.82 -10.13
N LYS A 105 16.31 -14.92 -9.03
CA LYS A 105 16.14 -15.98 -8.02
C LYS A 105 14.89 -15.77 -7.16
N ARG A 106 14.49 -14.54 -6.95
CA ARG A 106 13.31 -14.20 -6.15
C ARG A 106 12.59 -12.96 -6.67
N PHE A 107 11.28 -13.10 -6.91
CA PHE A 107 10.37 -12.00 -7.24
C PHE A 107 9.53 -11.66 -6.01
N ILE A 108 9.78 -10.51 -5.37
CA ILE A 108 9.04 -10.04 -4.21
C ILE A 108 8.03 -8.99 -4.67
N TYR A 109 6.75 -9.26 -4.50
CA TYR A 109 5.67 -8.41 -4.97
C TYR A 109 4.97 -7.67 -3.83
N CYS A 110 4.86 -6.36 -3.95
CA CYS A 110 4.03 -5.54 -3.08
C CYS A 110 2.58 -5.56 -3.57
N SER A 111 1.78 -6.40 -2.98
CA SER A 111 0.33 -6.44 -3.13
C SER A 111 -0.35 -5.45 -2.17
N SER A 112 -1.50 -5.80 -1.61
CA SER A 112 -2.25 -5.01 -0.63
C SER A 112 -3.27 -5.91 0.07
N THR A 113 -3.68 -5.59 1.29
CA THR A 113 -4.86 -6.21 1.92
C THR A 113 -6.16 -5.88 1.15
N GLU A 114 -6.17 -4.86 0.30
CA GLU A 114 -7.31 -4.61 -0.62
C GLU A 114 -7.49 -5.75 -1.65
N ALA A 115 -6.48 -6.61 -1.88
CA ALA A 115 -6.63 -7.83 -2.67
C ALA A 115 -7.52 -8.87 -1.95
N ILE A 116 -7.50 -8.88 -0.61
CA ILE A 116 -8.45 -9.65 0.21
C ILE A 116 -9.80 -8.92 0.22
N GLY A 117 -9.77 -7.61 0.48
CA GLY A 117 -10.96 -6.79 0.67
C GLY A 117 -11.49 -6.84 2.10
N PRO A 118 -12.75 -6.47 2.32
CA PRO A 118 -13.37 -6.50 3.64
C PRO A 118 -13.56 -7.94 4.15
N VAL A 119 -13.56 -8.05 5.48
CA VAL A 119 -13.65 -9.33 6.20
C VAL A 119 -14.93 -9.34 7.04
N ASP A 120 -15.80 -10.32 6.84
CA ASP A 120 -17.06 -10.41 7.58
C ASP A 120 -16.82 -10.86 9.03
N ASN A 121 -15.85 -11.77 9.24
CA ASN A 121 -15.43 -12.26 10.56
C ASN A 121 -13.96 -11.90 10.82
N PRO A 122 -13.66 -10.67 11.26
CA PRO A 122 -12.29 -10.24 11.51
C PRO A 122 -11.66 -10.90 12.74
N PRO A 123 -10.32 -11.13 12.76
CA PRO A 123 -9.40 -10.76 11.70
C PRO A 123 -9.37 -11.76 10.54
N GLY A 124 -9.23 -11.27 9.30
CA GLY A 124 -8.86 -12.12 8.17
C GLY A 124 -7.36 -12.42 8.16
N ASP A 125 -6.94 -13.38 7.34
CA ASP A 125 -5.54 -13.78 7.16
C ASP A 125 -5.20 -13.98 5.68
N GLU A 126 -4.04 -14.56 5.41
CA GLU A 126 -3.57 -14.82 4.06
C GLU A 126 -4.44 -15.81 3.28
N GLU A 127 -5.17 -16.69 3.98
CA GLU A 127 -6.05 -17.74 3.41
C GLU A 127 -7.51 -17.27 3.28
N THR A 128 -7.84 -16.09 3.81
CA THR A 128 -9.19 -15.52 3.72
C THR A 128 -9.62 -15.38 2.26
N PRO A 129 -10.78 -15.92 1.86
CA PRO A 129 -11.28 -15.84 0.50
C PRO A 129 -11.37 -14.39 0.02
N PRO A 130 -10.75 -14.04 -1.12
CA PRO A 130 -10.67 -12.66 -1.57
C PRO A 130 -12.01 -12.14 -2.08
N SER A 131 -12.40 -10.94 -1.64
CA SER A 131 -13.59 -10.22 -2.09
C SER A 131 -13.29 -8.73 -2.31
N PRO A 132 -12.35 -8.38 -3.21
CA PRO A 132 -11.93 -7.00 -3.43
C PRO A 132 -13.07 -6.14 -3.96
N GLN A 133 -13.30 -4.99 -3.32
CA GLN A 133 -14.39 -4.08 -3.65
C GLN A 133 -14.03 -3.04 -4.71
N PHE A 134 -12.75 -2.65 -4.79
CA PHE A 134 -12.27 -1.59 -5.68
C PHE A 134 -11.41 -2.15 -6.81
N ASP A 135 -11.35 -1.44 -7.93
CA ASP A 135 -10.53 -1.84 -9.09
C ASP A 135 -9.04 -1.96 -8.71
N TYR A 136 -8.56 -1.14 -7.78
CA TYR A 136 -7.22 -1.29 -7.23
C TYR A 136 -7.01 -2.67 -6.59
N GLY A 137 -7.85 -3.05 -5.63
CA GLY A 137 -7.76 -4.35 -4.97
C GLY A 137 -7.89 -5.53 -5.95
N ARG A 138 -8.83 -5.43 -6.91
CA ARG A 138 -8.99 -6.43 -7.98
C ARG A 138 -7.73 -6.55 -8.82
N SER A 139 -7.11 -5.42 -9.19
CA SER A 139 -5.86 -5.43 -9.96
C SER A 139 -4.69 -6.06 -9.20
N LYS A 140 -4.61 -5.83 -7.87
CA LYS A 140 -3.60 -6.48 -7.03
C LYS A 140 -3.80 -7.99 -6.95
N LEU A 141 -5.04 -8.45 -6.74
CA LEU A 141 -5.37 -9.87 -6.73
C LEU A 141 -5.04 -10.56 -8.07
N LEU A 142 -5.42 -9.95 -9.19
CA LEU A 142 -5.12 -10.49 -10.51
C LEU A 142 -3.61 -10.55 -10.80
N ALA A 143 -2.86 -9.56 -10.34
CA ALA A 143 -1.39 -9.58 -10.43
C ALA A 143 -0.77 -10.72 -9.60
N GLU A 144 -1.29 -10.99 -8.39
CA GLU A 144 -0.88 -12.15 -7.61
C GLU A 144 -1.13 -13.48 -8.34
N GLN A 145 -2.29 -13.59 -9.00
CA GLN A 145 -2.62 -14.78 -9.81
C GLN A 145 -1.65 -14.96 -10.97
N LYS A 146 -1.33 -13.86 -11.70
CA LYS A 146 -0.32 -13.88 -12.78
C LYS A 146 1.06 -14.32 -12.29
N ILE A 147 1.49 -13.82 -11.13
CA ILE A 147 2.77 -14.23 -10.55
C ILE A 147 2.77 -15.74 -10.25
N ARG A 148 1.68 -16.28 -9.68
CA ARG A 148 1.58 -17.72 -9.38
C ARG A 148 1.54 -18.57 -10.64
N GLU A 149 0.86 -18.12 -11.71
CA GLU A 149 0.86 -18.79 -13.02
C GLU A 149 2.30 -18.90 -13.57
N ILE A 150 3.08 -17.82 -13.47
CA ILE A 150 4.47 -17.80 -13.96
C ILE A 150 5.38 -18.62 -13.02
N ALA A 151 5.11 -18.62 -11.74
CA ALA A 151 5.85 -19.41 -10.75
C ALA A 151 5.77 -20.93 -11.00
N ALA A 152 4.66 -21.40 -11.63
CA ALA A 152 4.56 -22.80 -12.06
C ALA A 152 5.66 -23.21 -13.08
N ASN A 153 6.29 -22.23 -13.75
CA ASN A 153 7.41 -22.42 -14.66
C ASN A 153 8.79 -22.21 -13.98
N GLY A 154 8.85 -22.10 -12.64
CA GLY A 154 10.10 -22.05 -11.89
C GLY A 154 10.50 -20.70 -11.30
N LEU A 155 9.66 -19.65 -11.39
CA LEU A 155 9.91 -18.38 -10.71
C LEU A 155 9.58 -18.49 -9.22
N SER A 156 10.58 -18.38 -8.36
CA SER A 156 10.33 -18.27 -6.92
C SER A 156 9.82 -16.88 -6.56
N TYR A 157 8.77 -16.80 -5.74
CA TYR A 157 8.12 -15.53 -5.39
C TYR A 157 7.90 -15.35 -3.89
N THR A 158 7.61 -14.11 -3.50
CA THR A 158 7.01 -13.76 -2.21
C THR A 158 6.01 -12.63 -2.45
N ILE A 159 4.81 -12.76 -1.93
CA ILE A 159 3.77 -11.73 -2.00
C ILE A 159 3.64 -11.08 -0.63
N VAL A 160 3.67 -9.75 -0.58
CA VAL A 160 3.46 -8.99 0.66
C VAL A 160 2.22 -8.13 0.48
N ARG A 161 1.29 -8.23 1.42
CA ARG A 161 0.02 -7.50 1.46
C ARG A 161 0.01 -6.48 2.60
N PRO A 162 0.53 -5.27 2.41
CA PRO A 162 0.41 -4.22 3.43
C PRO A 162 -1.05 -3.81 3.62
N SER A 163 -1.43 -3.42 4.85
CA SER A 163 -2.67 -2.68 5.10
C SER A 163 -2.53 -1.20 4.73
N GLY A 164 -3.51 -0.36 5.03
CA GLY A 164 -3.49 1.06 4.68
C GLY A 164 -2.25 1.77 5.23
N LEU A 165 -1.36 2.21 4.33
CA LEU A 165 -0.10 2.84 4.72
C LEU A 165 -0.32 4.27 5.19
N TYR A 166 0.40 4.68 6.23
CA TYR A 166 0.51 6.07 6.67
C TYR A 166 1.93 6.37 7.16
N GLY A 167 2.24 7.64 7.35
CA GLY A 167 3.55 8.09 7.83
C GLY A 167 4.02 9.34 7.09
N PRO A 168 5.12 9.97 7.54
CA PRO A 168 5.72 11.12 6.88
C PRO A 168 6.04 10.85 5.40
N GLY A 169 5.77 11.82 4.53
CA GLY A 169 5.97 11.67 3.08
C GLY A 169 4.79 11.10 2.29
N ASN A 170 3.69 10.72 2.95
CA ASN A 170 2.47 10.32 2.27
C ASN A 170 1.68 11.55 1.81
N VAL A 171 1.48 11.70 0.50
CA VAL A 171 0.82 12.87 -0.08
C VAL A 171 -0.36 12.54 -1.01
N ASN A 172 -0.67 11.26 -1.24
CA ASN A 172 -1.62 10.85 -2.28
C ASN A 172 -2.52 9.68 -1.90
N ASP A 173 -2.53 9.22 -0.66
CA ASP A 173 -3.30 8.05 -0.24
C ASP A 173 -4.64 8.43 0.42
N VAL A 174 -5.50 7.42 0.63
CA VAL A 174 -6.74 7.57 1.43
C VAL A 174 -6.40 8.06 2.83
N SER A 175 -5.37 7.51 3.45
CA SER A 175 -4.88 7.94 4.75
C SER A 175 -4.44 9.41 4.74
N TYR A 176 -3.77 9.89 3.69
CA TYR A 176 -3.43 11.31 3.52
C TYR A 176 -4.66 12.21 3.57
N TRP A 177 -5.67 11.93 2.73
CA TRP A 177 -6.88 12.75 2.69
C TRP A 177 -7.64 12.70 4.01
N PHE A 178 -7.69 11.53 4.64
CA PHE A 178 -8.35 11.35 5.92
C PHE A 178 -7.64 12.12 7.04
N ILE A 179 -6.33 11.94 7.20
CA ILE A 179 -5.51 12.58 8.25
C ILE A 179 -5.50 14.11 8.06
N THR A 180 -5.24 14.60 6.86
CA THR A 180 -5.16 16.04 6.57
C THR A 180 -6.50 16.73 6.72
N SER A 181 -7.62 16.03 6.46
CA SER A 181 -8.96 16.56 6.72
C SER A 181 -9.18 16.87 8.21
N PHE A 182 -8.65 16.03 9.10
CA PHE A 182 -8.68 16.28 10.54
C PHE A 182 -7.70 17.38 10.96
N ALA A 183 -6.47 17.32 10.51
CA ALA A 183 -5.44 18.31 10.83
C ALA A 183 -5.86 19.74 10.44
N LYS A 184 -6.53 19.88 9.30
CA LYS A 184 -7.01 21.19 8.80
C LYS A 184 -8.40 21.60 9.31
N GLY A 185 -9.04 20.82 10.16
CA GLY A 185 -10.40 21.13 10.69
C GLY A 185 -11.49 21.13 9.62
N GLY A 186 -11.33 20.36 8.54
CA GLY A 186 -12.26 20.28 7.43
C GLY A 186 -13.63 19.68 7.79
N PHE A 187 -14.59 19.72 6.88
CA PHE A 187 -15.95 19.21 7.09
C PHE A 187 -15.98 17.77 7.60
N PHE A 188 -15.12 16.91 7.05
CA PHE A 188 -15.03 15.50 7.45
C PHE A 188 -14.49 15.27 8.87
N SER A 189 -13.82 16.29 9.47
CA SER A 189 -13.40 16.23 10.86
C SER A 189 -14.53 16.48 11.85
N LYS A 190 -15.73 16.83 11.37
CA LYS A 190 -16.91 17.16 12.21
C LYS A 190 -18.02 16.13 12.14
N LEU A 191 -17.91 15.17 11.23
CA LEU A 191 -18.97 14.24 10.89
C LEU A 191 -18.44 12.82 10.70
N LYS A 192 -19.07 11.85 11.34
CA LYS A 192 -18.78 10.41 11.08
C LYS A 192 -19.86 9.77 10.22
N ILE A 193 -19.48 8.74 9.48
CA ILE A 193 -20.41 7.91 8.71
C ILE A 193 -20.64 6.60 9.48
N GLY A 194 -21.91 6.29 9.69
CA GLY A 194 -22.31 5.11 10.46
C GLY A 194 -22.03 5.24 11.95
N ARG A 195 -22.09 4.12 12.67
CA ARG A 195 -21.89 4.07 14.13
C ARG A 195 -20.42 4.12 14.55
N GLY A 196 -19.49 3.98 13.61
CA GLY A 196 -18.05 4.01 13.85
C GLY A 196 -17.48 2.78 14.60
N GLY A 197 -18.26 1.70 14.72
CA GLY A 197 -17.80 0.44 15.32
C GLY A 197 -17.08 -0.51 14.36
N THR A 198 -16.98 -0.16 13.09
CA THR A 198 -16.29 -0.95 12.08
C THR A 198 -14.79 -0.90 12.31
N LEU A 199 -14.12 -2.04 12.16
CA LEU A 199 -12.67 -2.17 12.34
C LEU A 199 -11.92 -1.75 11.08
N ILE A 200 -10.85 -1.01 11.27
CA ILE A 200 -9.84 -0.63 10.29
C ILE A 200 -8.45 -0.92 10.85
N GLN A 201 -7.52 -1.30 9.99
CA GLN A 201 -6.13 -1.52 10.38
C GLN A 201 -5.22 -0.77 9.44
N PHE A 202 -4.25 -0.08 10.03
CA PHE A 202 -3.25 0.71 9.33
C PHE A 202 -1.87 0.08 9.50
N ALA A 203 -0.91 0.57 8.74
CA ALA A 203 0.48 0.20 8.90
C ALA A 203 1.38 1.42 8.72
N HIS A 204 2.25 1.67 9.68
CA HIS A 204 3.26 2.71 9.51
C HIS A 204 4.24 2.30 8.43
N VAL A 205 4.56 3.23 7.52
CA VAL A 205 5.39 2.96 6.35
C VAL A 205 6.77 2.39 6.69
N ASP A 206 7.39 2.85 7.78
CA ASP A 206 8.69 2.36 8.23
C ASP A 206 8.63 0.90 8.71
N ASP A 207 7.58 0.51 9.43
CA ASP A 207 7.40 -0.87 9.86
C ASP A 207 7.18 -1.81 8.66
N VAL A 208 6.40 -1.38 7.66
CA VAL A 208 6.22 -2.16 6.42
C VAL A 208 7.52 -2.26 5.65
N ALA A 209 8.28 -1.18 5.53
CA ALA A 209 9.60 -1.19 4.89
C ALA A 209 10.57 -2.17 5.57
N LYS A 210 10.58 -2.22 6.91
CA LYS A 210 11.31 -3.22 7.70
C LYS A 210 10.80 -4.63 7.45
N GLY A 211 9.48 -4.81 7.34
CA GLY A 211 8.89 -6.10 6.99
C GLY A 211 9.38 -6.62 5.64
N PHE A 212 9.48 -5.75 4.62
CA PHE A 212 10.10 -6.11 3.33
C PHE A 212 11.59 -6.43 3.47
N ALA A 213 12.34 -5.72 4.30
CA ALA A 213 13.73 -6.04 4.57
C ALA A 213 13.87 -7.43 5.23
N LEU A 214 12.98 -7.78 6.16
CA LEU A 214 12.93 -9.12 6.75
C LEU A 214 12.63 -10.23 5.72
N VAL A 215 11.77 -9.96 4.73
CA VAL A 215 11.54 -10.89 3.60
C VAL A 215 12.83 -11.15 2.84
N VAL A 216 13.64 -10.10 2.57
CA VAL A 216 14.95 -10.21 1.90
C VAL A 216 15.96 -10.97 2.76
N GLU A 217 16.00 -10.73 4.07
CA GLU A 217 16.91 -11.39 5.00
C GLU A 217 16.57 -12.88 5.22
N ARG A 218 15.32 -13.26 5.01
CA ARG A 218 14.78 -14.60 5.29
C ARG A 218 14.21 -15.27 4.05
N LEU A 219 14.97 -15.26 2.95
CA LEU A 219 14.53 -15.74 1.63
C LEU A 219 13.99 -17.18 1.66
N GLU A 220 14.62 -18.07 2.42
CA GLU A 220 14.17 -19.47 2.54
C GLU A 220 12.79 -19.56 3.20
N LYS A 221 12.57 -18.82 4.29
CA LYS A 221 11.29 -18.82 5.02
C LYS A 221 10.18 -18.08 4.28
N SER A 222 10.54 -17.18 3.37
CA SER A 222 9.60 -16.37 2.59
C SER A 222 9.31 -16.95 1.21
N GLU A 223 9.93 -18.07 0.85
CA GLU A 223 9.76 -18.67 -0.47
C GLU A 223 8.34 -19.15 -0.71
N ASN A 224 7.77 -18.69 -1.84
CA ASN A 224 6.40 -18.99 -2.29
C ASN A 224 5.34 -18.73 -1.21
N GLN A 225 5.59 -17.73 -0.35
CA GLN A 225 4.70 -17.34 0.72
C GLN A 225 3.97 -16.04 0.40
N VAL A 226 2.84 -15.87 1.08
CA VAL A 226 2.11 -14.60 1.18
C VAL A 226 2.21 -14.14 2.63
N PHE A 227 2.43 -12.84 2.85
CA PHE A 227 2.48 -12.22 4.18
C PHE A 227 1.62 -10.97 4.23
N ILE A 228 0.88 -10.80 5.31
CA ILE A 228 0.23 -9.54 5.65
C ILE A 228 1.17 -8.74 6.57
N LEU A 229 1.39 -7.47 6.26
CA LEU A 229 2.13 -6.53 7.09
C LEU A 229 1.22 -5.39 7.51
N SER A 230 1.02 -5.24 8.81
CA SER A 230 0.14 -4.24 9.41
C SER A 230 0.60 -3.91 10.83
N GLU A 231 -0.07 -2.97 11.49
CA GLU A 231 0.01 -2.83 12.94
C GLU A 231 -0.49 -4.09 13.65
N ASP A 232 -0.15 -4.22 14.93
CA ASP A 232 -0.45 -5.43 15.72
C ASP A 232 -1.94 -5.57 16.02
N ARG A 233 -2.68 -4.46 16.01
CA ARG A 233 -4.12 -4.47 16.25
C ARG A 233 -4.90 -3.65 15.23
N ALA A 234 -6.18 -3.97 15.10
CA ALA A 234 -7.15 -3.13 14.42
C ALA A 234 -7.81 -2.14 15.40
N TYR A 235 -8.32 -1.04 14.86
CA TYR A 235 -9.01 0.02 15.59
C TYR A 235 -10.43 0.17 15.07
N THR A 236 -11.37 0.50 15.93
CA THR A 236 -12.67 1.00 15.48
C THR A 236 -12.51 2.40 14.87
N TYR A 237 -13.35 2.77 13.94
CA TYR A 237 -13.35 4.15 13.44
C TYR A 237 -13.59 5.18 14.54
N ASN A 238 -14.36 4.84 15.61
CA ASN A 238 -14.51 5.72 16.76
C ASN A 238 -13.18 5.96 17.50
N GLU A 239 -12.34 4.93 17.67
CA GLU A 239 -10.99 5.09 18.24
C GLU A 239 -10.12 5.96 17.35
N VAL A 240 -10.12 5.72 16.03
CA VAL A 240 -9.35 6.52 15.06
C VAL A 240 -9.77 7.99 15.09
N TYR A 241 -11.08 8.27 15.08
CA TYR A 241 -11.60 9.63 15.18
C TYR A 241 -11.20 10.30 16.50
N LYS A 242 -11.26 9.57 17.62
CA LYS A 242 -10.84 10.09 18.93
C LYS A 242 -9.36 10.46 18.92
N ILE A 243 -8.50 9.57 18.43
CA ILE A 243 -7.04 9.80 18.34
C ILE A 243 -6.75 11.03 17.46
N LEU A 244 -7.34 11.12 16.29
CA LEU A 244 -7.15 12.25 15.38
C LEU A 244 -7.66 13.58 15.97
N SER A 245 -8.80 13.55 16.65
CA SER A 245 -9.35 14.74 17.34
C SER A 245 -8.43 15.21 18.47
N GLU A 246 -7.89 14.29 19.25
CA GLU A 246 -6.92 14.59 20.32
C GLU A 246 -5.65 15.24 19.77
N ILE A 247 -5.06 14.67 18.70
CA ILE A 247 -3.81 15.18 18.10
C ILE A 247 -4.04 16.55 17.47
N ALA A 248 -5.16 16.73 16.75
CA ALA A 248 -5.49 17.98 16.08
C ALA A 248 -6.04 19.07 17.02
N GLY A 249 -6.25 18.79 18.30
CA GLY A 249 -6.88 19.72 19.23
C GLY A 249 -8.35 20.04 18.92
N ASN A 250 -9.00 19.17 18.14
CA ASN A 250 -10.38 19.36 17.71
C ASN A 250 -11.37 18.70 18.69
N PRO A 251 -12.59 19.23 18.84
CA PRO A 251 -13.60 18.56 19.65
C PRO A 251 -14.00 17.22 19.04
N PRO A 252 -14.44 16.24 19.86
CA PRO A 252 -14.93 14.96 19.37
C PRO A 252 -16.07 15.11 18.37
N LEU A 253 -16.18 14.17 17.44
CA LEU A 253 -17.26 14.17 16.42
C LEU A 253 -18.63 14.04 17.09
N LYS A 254 -19.46 15.06 16.92
CA LYS A 254 -20.79 15.12 17.52
C LYS A 254 -21.89 14.50 16.65
N TYR A 255 -21.71 14.54 15.33
CA TYR A 255 -22.74 14.16 14.38
C TYR A 255 -22.39 12.89 13.62
N SER A 256 -23.40 12.12 13.28
CA SER A 256 -23.29 10.88 12.52
C SER A 256 -24.32 10.86 11.40
N LEU A 257 -23.90 10.52 10.20
CA LEU A 257 -24.78 10.25 9.07
C LEU A 257 -25.00 8.75 8.88
N SER A 258 -26.22 8.36 8.57
CA SER A 258 -26.46 6.98 8.13
C SER A 258 -25.67 6.69 6.84
N PRO A 259 -25.20 5.45 6.61
CA PRO A 259 -24.50 5.12 5.37
C PRO A 259 -25.31 5.41 4.11
N LYS A 260 -26.64 5.23 4.16
CA LYS A 260 -27.54 5.53 3.03
C LYS A 260 -27.57 7.03 2.73
N THR A 261 -27.75 7.86 3.76
CA THR A 261 -27.75 9.32 3.64
C THR A 261 -26.38 9.83 3.17
N ALA A 262 -25.29 9.31 3.72
CA ALA A 262 -23.94 9.65 3.28
C ALA A 262 -23.71 9.31 1.81
N LYS A 263 -24.13 8.12 1.33
CA LYS A 263 -24.03 7.74 -0.09
C LYS A 263 -24.82 8.67 -0.99
N LEU A 264 -26.01 9.11 -0.57
CA LEU A 264 -26.83 10.04 -1.34
C LEU A 264 -26.13 11.39 -1.50
N ILE A 265 -25.69 11.98 -0.39
CA ILE A 265 -24.96 13.27 -0.39
C ILE A 265 -23.67 13.16 -1.23
N LEU A 266 -22.87 12.12 -1.00
CA LEU A 266 -21.62 11.92 -1.71
C LEU A 266 -21.80 11.56 -3.20
N SER A 267 -23.00 11.20 -3.65
CA SER A 267 -23.28 11.04 -5.08
C SER A 267 -23.22 12.37 -5.83
N PHE A 268 -23.65 13.46 -5.23
CA PHE A 268 -23.55 14.80 -5.83
C PHE A 268 -22.09 15.29 -5.84
N THR A 269 -21.37 15.17 -4.72
CA THR A 269 -19.94 15.54 -4.68
C THR A 269 -19.08 14.64 -5.58
N HIS A 270 -19.46 13.38 -5.76
CA HIS A 270 -18.82 12.46 -6.68
C HIS A 270 -18.90 12.95 -8.13
N LEU A 271 -20.10 13.36 -8.56
CA LEU A 271 -20.30 13.91 -9.92
C LEU A 271 -19.49 15.19 -10.11
N TYR A 272 -19.54 16.12 -9.14
CA TYR A 272 -18.72 17.34 -9.15
C TYR A 272 -17.22 17.01 -9.28
N ALA A 273 -16.71 16.08 -8.46
CA ALA A 273 -15.32 15.68 -8.48
C ALA A 273 -14.90 15.03 -9.81
N LEU A 274 -15.80 14.28 -10.47
CA LEU A 274 -15.54 13.72 -11.80
C LEU A 274 -15.39 14.83 -12.85
N VAL A 275 -16.27 15.81 -12.84
CA VAL A 275 -16.26 16.95 -13.79
C VAL A 275 -15.00 17.81 -13.61
N LYS A 276 -14.60 18.05 -12.37
CA LYS A 276 -13.42 18.87 -12.03
C LYS A 276 -12.09 18.12 -12.07
N GLY A 277 -12.11 16.80 -12.24
CA GLY A 277 -10.89 15.98 -12.17
C GLY A 277 -10.28 15.92 -10.76
N ASP A 278 -11.07 16.20 -9.71
CA ASP A 278 -10.62 16.16 -8.33
C ASP A 278 -10.40 14.70 -7.90
N ASN A 279 -9.21 14.39 -7.37
CA ASN A 279 -8.82 13.06 -6.93
C ASN A 279 -9.05 12.80 -5.44
N ASN A 280 -9.68 13.73 -4.72
CA ASN A 280 -10.00 13.54 -3.31
C ASN A 280 -11.02 12.40 -3.12
N ILE A 281 -10.58 11.30 -2.54
CA ILE A 281 -11.41 10.12 -2.29
C ILE A 281 -12.58 10.40 -1.32
N LEU A 282 -12.42 11.35 -0.42
CA LEU A 282 -13.46 11.72 0.55
C LEU A 282 -14.70 12.34 -0.13
N LEU A 283 -14.55 12.86 -1.34
CA LEU A 283 -15.66 13.34 -2.17
C LEU A 283 -16.36 12.23 -2.96
N ARG A 284 -15.89 10.98 -2.86
CA ARG A 284 -16.40 9.85 -3.63
C ARG A 284 -17.34 8.99 -2.78
N ARG A 285 -18.50 8.66 -3.34
CA ARG A 285 -19.48 7.79 -2.67
C ARG A 285 -18.93 6.45 -2.19
N ASN A 286 -17.88 5.95 -2.88
CA ASN A 286 -17.27 4.67 -2.57
C ASN A 286 -16.54 4.66 -1.21
N ILE A 287 -16.18 5.82 -0.65
CA ILE A 287 -15.58 5.90 0.70
C ILE A 287 -16.52 5.31 1.77
N VAL A 288 -17.83 5.39 1.56
CA VAL A 288 -18.80 4.82 2.50
C VAL A 288 -18.61 3.31 2.64
N ASP A 289 -18.35 2.61 1.52
CA ASP A 289 -18.13 1.16 1.52
C ASP A 289 -16.82 0.80 2.24
N SER A 290 -15.79 1.64 2.16
CA SER A 290 -14.55 1.48 2.92
C SER A 290 -14.78 1.61 4.42
N ILE A 291 -15.56 2.60 4.86
CA ILE A 291 -15.75 2.92 6.28
C ILE A 291 -16.74 1.96 6.97
N THR A 292 -17.66 1.36 6.22
CA THR A 292 -18.76 0.56 6.78
C THR A 292 -18.53 -0.94 6.78
N LYS A 293 -17.35 -1.41 6.38
CA LYS A 293 -16.98 -2.83 6.39
C LYS A 293 -15.67 -3.04 7.11
N HIS A 294 -15.53 -4.17 7.81
CA HIS A 294 -14.32 -4.49 8.55
C HIS A 294 -13.13 -4.71 7.61
N ARG A 295 -12.00 -4.10 7.96
CA ARG A 295 -10.69 -4.29 7.35
C ARG A 295 -9.66 -4.49 8.44
N ALA A 296 -9.68 -5.68 9.03
CA ALA A 296 -8.80 -6.10 10.11
C ALA A 296 -8.21 -7.46 9.77
N TYR A 297 -6.89 -7.58 9.88
CA TYR A 297 -6.13 -8.71 9.38
C TYR A 297 -5.11 -9.19 10.40
N SER A 298 -4.86 -10.49 10.43
CA SER A 298 -3.83 -11.11 11.27
C SER A 298 -2.45 -10.96 10.63
N ILE A 299 -1.45 -10.66 11.45
CA ILE A 299 -0.03 -10.65 11.07
C ILE A 299 0.77 -11.80 11.70
N GLU A 300 0.08 -12.77 12.27
CA GLU A 300 0.71 -13.85 13.03
C GLU A 300 1.66 -14.70 12.18
N LYS A 301 1.36 -14.88 10.90
CA LYS A 301 2.27 -15.57 9.96
C LYS A 301 3.58 -14.79 9.77
N ALA A 302 3.50 -13.47 9.58
CA ALA A 302 4.67 -12.62 9.45
C ALA A 302 5.50 -12.59 10.75
N LYS A 303 4.85 -12.52 11.92
CA LYS A 303 5.52 -12.64 13.23
C LYS A 303 6.29 -13.95 13.33
N ARG A 304 5.62 -15.07 13.11
CA ARG A 304 6.18 -16.42 13.29
C ARG A 304 7.31 -16.72 12.32
N LEU A 305 7.16 -16.42 11.03
CA LEU A 305 8.12 -16.81 9.99
C LEU A 305 9.21 -15.76 9.77
N LEU A 306 8.86 -14.48 9.83
CA LEU A 306 9.79 -13.38 9.56
C LEU A 306 10.29 -12.69 10.83
N GLY A 307 9.68 -12.95 12.01
CA GLY A 307 9.94 -12.17 13.22
C GLY A 307 9.50 -10.70 13.04
N TYR A 308 8.48 -10.47 12.23
CA TYR A 308 7.93 -9.13 12.04
C TYR A 308 7.32 -8.64 13.34
N SER A 309 7.72 -7.45 13.78
CA SER A 309 7.19 -6.81 14.99
C SER A 309 7.04 -5.33 14.69
N PRO A 310 5.83 -4.86 14.40
CA PRO A 310 5.58 -3.43 14.18
C PRO A 310 5.84 -2.65 15.47
N ARG A 311 6.48 -1.49 15.35
CA ARG A 311 6.88 -0.65 16.49
C ARG A 311 5.93 0.49 16.75
N TYR A 312 5.28 0.97 15.67
CA TYR A 312 4.37 2.09 15.77
C TYR A 312 2.98 1.64 16.21
N TYR A 313 2.43 2.35 17.19
CA TYR A 313 1.00 2.38 17.44
C TYR A 313 0.38 3.59 16.75
N LEU A 314 -0.88 3.48 16.36
CA LEU A 314 -1.55 4.48 15.54
C LEU A 314 -1.43 5.91 16.07
N LYS A 315 -1.50 6.11 17.39
CA LYS A 315 -1.45 7.46 18.00
C LYS A 315 -0.10 8.13 17.78
N GLU A 316 0.98 7.42 18.07
CA GLU A 316 2.36 7.90 17.89
C GLU A 316 2.68 8.16 16.42
N GLY A 317 2.37 7.22 15.56
CA GLY A 317 2.62 7.34 14.13
C GLY A 317 1.77 8.43 13.46
N LEU A 318 0.51 8.62 13.89
CA LEU A 318 -0.32 9.73 13.40
C LEU A 318 0.20 11.09 13.87
N LYS A 319 0.71 11.18 15.09
CA LYS A 319 1.31 12.43 15.61
C LYS A 319 2.50 12.83 14.73
N GLU A 320 3.45 11.94 14.51
CA GLU A 320 4.61 12.17 13.61
C GLU A 320 4.16 12.56 12.19
N THR A 321 3.14 11.88 11.68
CA THR A 321 2.60 12.14 10.33
C THR A 321 1.98 13.53 10.22
N ILE A 322 1.20 13.96 11.23
CA ILE A 322 0.55 15.29 11.25
C ILE A 322 1.59 16.38 11.43
N GLU A 323 2.59 16.19 12.29
CA GLU A 323 3.71 17.12 12.47
C GLU A 323 4.49 17.32 11.15
N TRP A 324 4.62 16.27 10.33
CA TRP A 324 5.25 16.38 9.02
C TRP A 324 4.42 17.19 8.01
N TYR A 325 3.08 17.21 8.14
CA TYR A 325 2.19 18.00 7.26
C TYR A 325 2.13 19.49 7.62
N GLY A 326 2.47 19.86 8.85
CA GLY A 326 2.42 21.23 9.38
C GLY A 326 3.59 22.04 9.00
#